data_0d83a6a3829d5b73de88efc9d346e639
#
_entry.id   0d83a6a3829d5b73de88efc9d346e639
#
_cell.length_a   1.000
_cell.length_b   1.000
_cell.length_c   1.000
_cell.angle_alpha   90.00
_cell.angle_beta   90.00
_cell.angle_gamma   90.00
#
_symmetry.space_group_name_H-M   'P 1'
#
loop_
_entity.id
_entity.type
_entity.pdbx_description
1 polymer ?
#
loop_
_entity_poly.entity_id
_entity_poly.type
_entity_poly.pdbx_seq_one_letter_code
_entity_poly.pdbx_strand_id
1 'polypeptide(L)'
;VESLLSKATEAFGLSGARVLTDGRVVASSGTTSDEVTEQHIDDHSVVEFHGPEPDASERRLLSVITTQLGTALDQRQLEETAKAVEPLAATDRVRTALLSAVGHDLRRPLAAATAAVSGLRSEGAGLSDQDRDDLLETADDALGKLANLVTDLLDVSRLQSGVLGVSVMPVDPAEVIMPALDELSLGPADVEIDLGADVPEMVADPALLQRVVVNLLSNALRYEPAGGRVRLATSSFADRVEIRVIDHGPGIPEDRRDDVMVPFQRLGDADSTVGLGLGLALSKGFEIGRA
;
A
#
# COMPACT_ATOMS: atom_id res chain seq x y z
N VAL A 1 18.80 -30.20 -2.37
CA VAL A 1 18.40 -31.62 -2.11
C VAL A 1 18.57 -32.46 -3.38
N GLU A 2 17.90 -32.14 -4.48
CA GLU A 2 17.98 -32.93 -5.74
C GLU A 2 19.39 -33.11 -6.27
N SER A 3 20.25 -32.08 -6.21
CA SER A 3 21.65 -32.17 -6.62
C SER A 3 22.46 -33.13 -5.75
N LEU A 4 22.14 -33.25 -4.45
CA LEU A 4 22.78 -34.22 -3.56
C LEU A 4 22.33 -35.65 -3.89
N LEU A 5 21.04 -35.84 -4.16
CA LEU A 5 20.51 -37.15 -4.60
C LEU A 5 21.10 -37.56 -5.92
N SER A 6 21.24 -36.68 -6.90
CA SER A 6 21.86 -36.96 -8.20
C SER A 6 23.33 -37.41 -8.04
N LYS A 7 24.08 -36.69 -7.21
CA LYS A 7 25.48 -37.09 -6.91
C LYS A 7 25.58 -38.43 -6.20
N ALA A 8 24.65 -38.73 -5.29
CA ALA A 8 24.61 -40.03 -4.62
C ALA A 8 24.29 -41.14 -5.61
N THR A 9 23.31 -40.97 -6.48
CA THR A 9 22.96 -41.99 -7.49
C THR A 9 24.13 -42.27 -8.45
N GLU A 10 24.80 -41.21 -8.91
CA GLU A 10 26.00 -41.38 -9.77
C GLU A 10 27.17 -42.06 -9.04
N ALA A 11 27.49 -41.63 -7.82
CA ALA A 11 28.66 -42.11 -7.10
C ALA A 11 28.55 -43.58 -6.67
N PHE A 12 27.34 -44.07 -6.41
CA PHE A 12 27.10 -45.45 -5.91
C PHE A 12 26.42 -46.34 -6.95
N GLY A 13 26.28 -45.89 -8.21
CA GLY A 13 25.66 -46.70 -9.27
C GLY A 13 24.22 -47.09 -9.00
N LEU A 14 23.50 -46.25 -8.25
CA LEU A 14 22.10 -46.45 -7.90
C LEU A 14 21.19 -46.11 -9.08
N SER A 15 20.06 -46.78 -9.18
CA SER A 15 19.03 -46.51 -10.19
C SER A 15 18.34 -45.19 -9.89
N GLY A 16 18.20 -44.79 -8.61
CA GLY A 16 17.62 -43.58 -8.17
C GLY A 16 17.64 -43.42 -6.65
N ALA A 17 17.25 -42.26 -6.21
CA ALA A 17 17.05 -41.97 -4.80
C ALA A 17 15.87 -40.98 -4.62
N ARG A 18 15.13 -41.11 -3.53
CA ARG A 18 14.05 -40.19 -3.19
C ARG A 18 13.99 -39.92 -1.68
N VAL A 19 13.62 -38.70 -1.34
CA VAL A 19 13.38 -38.28 0.04
C VAL A 19 11.89 -38.18 0.26
N LEU A 20 11.44 -38.82 1.33
CA LEU A 20 10.05 -38.77 1.77
C LEU A 20 10.00 -38.06 3.11
N THR A 21 9.03 -37.14 3.25
CA THR A 21 8.66 -36.53 4.54
C THR A 21 7.18 -36.78 4.78
N ASP A 22 6.84 -37.34 5.94
CA ASP A 22 5.48 -37.79 6.27
C ASP A 22 4.83 -38.66 5.18
N GLY A 23 5.64 -39.55 4.54
CA GLY A 23 5.21 -40.42 3.47
C GLY A 23 5.00 -39.77 2.10
N ARG A 24 5.33 -38.50 1.94
CA ARG A 24 5.25 -37.77 0.66
C ARG A 24 6.65 -37.56 0.09
N VAL A 25 6.80 -37.80 -1.21
CA VAL A 25 8.05 -37.52 -1.90
C VAL A 25 8.26 -36.00 -2.01
N VAL A 26 9.34 -35.51 -1.39
CA VAL A 26 9.73 -34.08 -1.40
C VAL A 26 10.87 -33.76 -2.35
N ALA A 27 11.67 -34.80 -2.71
CA ALA A 27 12.72 -34.73 -3.74
C ALA A 27 13.01 -36.10 -4.29
N SER A 28 13.39 -36.17 -5.55
CA SER A 28 13.77 -37.45 -6.21
C SER A 28 14.82 -37.23 -7.28
N SER A 29 15.63 -38.28 -7.55
CA SER A 29 16.57 -38.32 -8.64
C SER A 29 16.65 -39.77 -9.18
N GLY A 30 16.65 -39.94 -10.51
CA GLY A 30 16.69 -41.24 -11.17
C GLY A 30 15.36 -41.99 -11.18
N THR A 31 15.40 -43.31 -11.27
CA THR A 31 14.25 -44.20 -11.37
C THR A 31 14.13 -45.10 -10.14
N THR A 32 12.93 -45.54 -9.83
CA THR A 32 12.69 -46.51 -8.74
C THR A 32 12.98 -47.94 -9.20
N SER A 33 13.48 -48.77 -8.28
CA SER A 33 13.64 -50.22 -8.45
C SER A 33 13.04 -50.96 -7.26
N ASP A 34 12.89 -52.29 -7.38
CA ASP A 34 12.34 -53.13 -6.31
C ASP A 34 13.34 -53.33 -5.16
N GLU A 35 14.64 -53.17 -5.41
CA GLU A 35 15.67 -53.18 -4.38
C GLU A 35 15.80 -51.79 -3.77
N VAL A 36 15.47 -51.65 -2.49
CA VAL A 36 15.44 -50.35 -1.78
C VAL A 36 16.22 -50.47 -0.47
N THR A 37 17.11 -49.52 -0.25
CA THR A 37 17.76 -49.30 1.03
C THR A 37 17.23 -48.02 1.65
N GLU A 38 16.57 -48.11 2.81
CA GLU A 38 16.03 -46.98 3.54
C GLU A 38 17.00 -46.46 4.60
N GLN A 39 17.14 -45.18 4.74
CA GLN A 39 17.83 -44.51 5.84
C GLN A 39 17.00 -43.38 6.41
N HIS A 40 16.86 -43.34 7.73
CA HIS A 40 16.16 -42.29 8.42
C HIS A 40 17.02 -41.02 8.46
N ILE A 41 16.44 -39.90 8.07
CA ILE A 41 17.03 -38.57 8.21
C ILE A 41 16.66 -38.00 9.59
N ASP A 42 15.37 -38.06 9.93
CA ASP A 42 14.77 -37.64 11.20
C ASP A 42 13.51 -38.48 11.50
N ASP A 43 12.72 -38.07 12.50
CA ASP A 43 11.48 -38.76 12.91
C ASP A 43 10.37 -38.72 11.84
N HIS A 44 10.46 -37.81 10.85
CA HIS A 44 9.45 -37.59 9.84
C HIS A 44 9.94 -37.83 8.41
N SER A 45 11.26 -37.89 8.24
CA SER A 45 11.89 -37.93 6.91
C SER A 45 12.78 -39.17 6.74
N VAL A 46 12.63 -39.82 5.57
CA VAL A 46 13.39 -40.99 5.15
C VAL A 46 13.95 -40.76 3.76
N VAL A 47 15.18 -41.24 3.52
CA VAL A 47 15.71 -41.33 2.17
C VAL A 47 15.69 -42.79 1.74
N GLU A 48 15.16 -43.06 0.58
CA GLU A 48 15.17 -44.33 -0.11
C GLU A 48 16.20 -44.31 -1.24
N PHE A 49 17.12 -45.24 -1.21
CA PHE A 49 18.10 -45.46 -2.27
C PHE A 49 17.69 -46.72 -3.05
N HIS A 50 17.47 -46.58 -4.36
CA HIS A 50 17.01 -47.62 -5.25
C HIS A 50 18.19 -48.20 -6.03
N GLY A 51 18.45 -49.51 -5.92
CA GLY A 51 19.52 -50.18 -6.58
C GLY A 51 20.11 -51.29 -5.74
N PRO A 52 21.28 -51.90 -6.15
CA PRO A 52 21.89 -53.01 -5.47
C PRO A 52 22.21 -52.67 -4.01
N GLU A 53 22.15 -53.69 -3.15
CA GLU A 53 22.43 -53.54 -1.72
C GLU A 53 23.86 -53.01 -1.47
N PRO A 54 24.04 -51.87 -0.82
CA PRO A 54 25.34 -51.23 -0.61
C PRO A 54 26.21 -52.05 0.35
N ASP A 55 27.52 -52.11 0.09
CA ASP A 55 28.49 -52.72 0.96
C ASP A 55 28.72 -51.92 2.27
N ALA A 56 29.54 -52.44 3.20
CA ALA A 56 29.76 -51.80 4.50
C ALA A 56 30.46 -50.43 4.40
N SER A 57 31.26 -50.19 3.35
CA SER A 57 31.91 -48.90 3.09
C SER A 57 30.92 -47.89 2.51
N GLU A 58 30.13 -48.34 1.55
CA GLU A 58 29.11 -47.58 0.88
C GLU A 58 28.00 -47.13 1.86
N ARG A 59 27.57 -48.02 2.77
CA ARG A 59 26.61 -47.67 3.83
C ARG A 59 27.07 -46.51 4.72
N ARG A 60 28.39 -46.47 5.04
CA ARG A 60 28.95 -45.34 5.82
C ARG A 60 28.94 -44.07 5.05
N LEU A 61 29.23 -44.08 3.77
CA LEU A 61 29.19 -42.88 2.92
C LEU A 61 27.75 -42.40 2.68
N LEU A 62 26.82 -43.31 2.47
CA LEU A 62 25.39 -42.99 2.37
C LEU A 62 24.86 -42.33 3.65
N SER A 63 25.33 -42.77 4.84
CA SER A 63 24.92 -42.11 6.10
C SER A 63 25.42 -40.68 6.21
N VAL A 64 26.59 -40.38 5.65
CA VAL A 64 27.07 -38.97 5.58
C VAL A 64 26.19 -38.14 4.64
N ILE A 65 25.80 -38.69 3.50
CA ILE A 65 24.90 -38.02 2.55
C ILE A 65 23.51 -37.80 3.19
N THR A 66 23.02 -38.82 3.90
CA THR A 66 21.75 -38.71 4.63
C THR A 66 21.77 -37.55 5.65
N THR A 67 22.89 -37.41 6.38
CA THR A 67 23.07 -36.27 7.30
C THR A 67 23.10 -34.92 6.57
N GLN A 68 23.75 -34.85 5.40
CA GLN A 68 23.78 -33.65 4.58
C GLN A 68 22.40 -33.31 4.00
N LEU A 69 21.62 -34.34 3.62
CA LEU A 69 20.26 -34.20 3.17
C LEU A 69 19.35 -33.59 4.27
N GLY A 70 19.52 -34.10 5.51
CA GLY A 70 18.80 -33.52 6.67
C GLY A 70 19.07 -32.03 6.85
N THR A 71 20.35 -31.67 6.87
CA THR A 71 20.73 -30.25 6.97
C THR A 71 20.15 -29.40 5.83
N ALA A 72 20.14 -29.94 4.60
CA ALA A 72 19.61 -29.24 3.44
C ALA A 72 18.09 -29.13 3.46
N LEU A 73 17.38 -30.09 4.04
CA LEU A 73 15.92 -30.04 4.27
C LEU A 73 15.56 -28.99 5.33
N ASP A 74 16.27 -29.00 6.46
CA ASP A 74 16.09 -28.03 7.54
C ASP A 74 16.27 -26.59 7.04
N GLN A 75 17.35 -26.38 6.28
CA GLN A 75 17.62 -25.06 5.70
C GLN A 75 16.50 -24.60 4.74
N ARG A 76 16.04 -25.52 3.89
CA ARG A 76 14.94 -25.23 2.96
C ARG A 76 13.64 -24.88 3.71
N GLN A 77 13.31 -25.62 4.75
CA GLN A 77 12.11 -25.38 5.58
C GLN A 77 12.21 -24.03 6.30
N LEU A 78 13.39 -23.66 6.82
CA LEU A 78 13.62 -22.35 7.42
C LEU A 78 13.46 -21.23 6.39
N GLU A 79 13.99 -21.39 5.17
CA GLU A 79 13.84 -20.42 4.08
C GLU A 79 12.37 -20.26 3.64
N GLU A 80 11.62 -21.35 3.52
CA GLU A 80 10.20 -21.35 3.19
C GLU A 80 9.37 -20.66 4.30
N THR A 81 9.70 -20.95 5.56
CA THR A 81 9.04 -20.32 6.72
C THR A 81 9.37 -18.81 6.78
N ALA A 82 10.63 -18.44 6.57
CA ALA A 82 11.04 -17.04 6.53
C ALA A 82 10.32 -16.26 5.42
N LYS A 83 10.24 -16.84 4.21
CA LYS A 83 9.49 -16.26 3.09
C LYS A 83 7.99 -16.11 3.34
N ALA A 84 7.40 -17.01 4.13
CA ALA A 84 6.00 -16.92 4.51
C ALA A 84 5.73 -15.86 5.59
N VAL A 85 6.68 -15.64 6.51
CA VAL A 85 6.56 -14.68 7.62
C VAL A 85 6.91 -13.25 7.20
N GLU A 86 7.84 -13.09 6.25
CA GLU A 86 8.32 -11.77 5.79
C GLU A 86 7.19 -10.82 5.30
N PRO A 87 6.22 -11.26 4.48
CA PRO A 87 5.09 -10.42 4.06
C PRO A 87 4.19 -9.99 5.21
N LEU A 88 3.95 -10.89 6.18
CA LEU A 88 3.15 -10.56 7.37
C LEU A 88 3.85 -9.51 8.24
N ALA A 89 5.14 -9.67 8.48
CA ALA A 89 5.93 -8.72 9.27
C ALA A 89 6.05 -7.36 8.58
N ALA A 90 6.16 -7.33 7.24
CA ALA A 90 6.14 -6.09 6.46
C ALA A 90 4.78 -5.38 6.58
N THR A 91 3.68 -6.11 6.45
CA THR A 91 2.32 -5.57 6.60
C THR A 91 2.09 -5.01 8.00
N ASP A 92 2.53 -5.70 9.04
CA ASP A 92 2.36 -5.26 10.44
C ASP A 92 3.22 -4.02 10.76
N ARG A 93 4.45 -3.95 10.24
CA ARG A 93 5.30 -2.75 10.34
C ARG A 93 4.66 -1.54 9.67
N VAL A 94 4.13 -1.71 8.47
CA VAL A 94 3.39 -0.66 7.76
C VAL A 94 2.19 -0.23 8.59
N ARG A 95 1.37 -1.16 9.07
CA ARG A 95 0.20 -0.86 9.91
C ARG A 95 0.57 -0.09 11.18
N THR A 96 1.64 -0.48 11.87
CA THR A 96 2.10 0.20 13.10
C THR A 96 2.62 1.60 12.80
N ALA A 97 3.41 1.78 11.74
CA ALA A 97 3.88 3.09 11.29
C ALA A 97 2.70 4.00 10.93
N LEU A 98 1.66 3.46 10.26
CA LEU A 98 0.43 4.14 9.92
C LEU A 98 -0.31 4.67 11.13
N LEU A 99 -0.57 3.79 12.11
CA LEU A 99 -1.25 4.18 13.35
C LEU A 99 -0.49 5.26 14.12
N SER A 100 0.84 5.22 14.09
CA SER A 100 1.70 6.24 14.71
C SER A 100 1.60 7.58 13.98
N ALA A 101 1.69 7.58 12.64
CA ALA A 101 1.58 8.79 11.81
C ALA A 101 0.19 9.44 11.95
N VAL A 102 -0.87 8.63 11.83
CA VAL A 102 -2.26 9.09 12.04
C VAL A 102 -2.44 9.69 13.44
N GLY A 103 -1.94 9.02 14.48
CA GLY A 103 -2.03 9.52 15.85
C GLY A 103 -1.32 10.86 16.05
N HIS A 104 -0.19 11.07 15.39
CA HIS A 104 0.52 12.35 15.40
C HIS A 104 -0.25 13.45 14.68
N ASP A 105 -0.75 13.17 13.48
CA ASP A 105 -1.42 14.15 12.63
C ASP A 105 -2.83 14.51 13.13
N LEU A 106 -3.50 13.63 13.88
CA LEU A 106 -4.72 13.95 14.61
C LEU A 106 -4.45 14.80 15.86
N ARG A 107 -3.33 14.58 16.55
CA ARG A 107 -3.03 15.29 17.81
C ARG A 107 -2.78 16.78 17.59
N ARG A 108 -2.17 17.18 16.46
CA ARG A 108 -1.84 18.59 16.17
C ARG A 108 -3.10 19.47 16.05
N PRO A 109 -4.06 19.19 15.14
CA PRO A 109 -5.28 20.00 15.04
C PRO A 109 -6.13 19.90 16.32
N LEU A 110 -6.19 18.75 16.99
CA LEU A 110 -6.88 18.60 18.26
C LEU A 110 -6.29 19.55 19.33
N ALA A 111 -4.96 19.62 19.42
CA ALA A 111 -4.30 20.53 20.35
C ALA A 111 -4.55 22.00 20.01
N ALA A 112 -4.57 22.36 18.72
CA ALA A 112 -4.88 23.72 18.27
C ALA A 112 -6.33 24.11 18.63
N ALA A 113 -7.31 23.26 18.31
CA ALA A 113 -8.71 23.50 18.68
C ALA A 113 -8.88 23.61 20.20
N THR A 114 -8.23 22.71 20.96
CA THR A 114 -8.30 22.75 22.43
C THR A 114 -7.67 24.03 22.99
N ALA A 115 -6.55 24.47 22.45
CA ALA A 115 -5.89 25.70 22.88
C ALA A 115 -6.75 26.94 22.57
N ALA A 116 -7.35 27.01 21.37
CA ALA A 116 -8.26 28.10 20.98
C ALA A 116 -9.48 28.18 21.89
N VAL A 117 -10.16 27.03 22.14
CA VAL A 117 -11.29 26.96 23.06
C VAL A 117 -10.90 27.33 24.50
N SER A 118 -9.70 26.89 24.95
CA SER A 118 -9.19 27.21 26.27
C SER A 118 -8.88 28.69 26.40
N GLY A 119 -8.37 29.35 25.36
CA GLY A 119 -8.18 30.78 25.28
C GLY A 119 -9.50 31.54 25.43
N LEU A 120 -10.54 31.15 24.70
CA LEU A 120 -11.88 31.73 24.77
C LEU A 120 -12.53 31.58 26.17
N ARG A 121 -12.21 30.53 26.91
CA ARG A 121 -12.75 30.27 28.26
C ARG A 121 -11.98 30.95 29.38
N SER A 122 -10.81 31.53 29.08
CA SER A 122 -9.98 32.20 30.10
C SER A 122 -10.64 33.46 30.62
N GLU A 123 -11.23 33.39 31.82
CA GLU A 123 -11.84 34.51 32.49
C GLU A 123 -10.75 35.49 32.97
N GLY A 124 -10.45 36.51 32.24
CA GLY A 124 -9.47 37.54 32.64
C GLY A 124 -8.47 37.97 31.58
N ALA A 125 -8.50 37.35 30.42
CA ALA A 125 -7.60 37.71 29.32
C ALA A 125 -7.93 39.02 28.62
N GLY A 126 -9.05 39.72 28.97
CA GLY A 126 -9.43 40.98 28.32
C GLY A 126 -9.44 40.91 26.80
N LEU A 127 -9.85 39.77 26.24
CA LEU A 127 -9.84 39.50 24.80
C LEU A 127 -10.72 40.55 24.09
N SER A 128 -10.18 41.14 23.04
CA SER A 128 -10.96 41.97 22.12
C SER A 128 -11.91 41.06 21.30
N ASP A 129 -12.91 41.69 20.65
CA ASP A 129 -13.81 40.97 19.74
C ASP A 129 -13.00 40.29 18.61
N GLN A 130 -11.97 40.96 18.10
CA GLN A 130 -11.06 40.42 17.08
C GLN A 130 -10.30 39.17 17.59
N ASP A 131 -9.76 39.24 18.81
CA ASP A 131 -9.06 38.07 19.37
C ASP A 131 -9.98 36.85 19.53
N ARG A 132 -11.27 37.12 19.84
CA ARG A 132 -12.28 36.06 19.93
C ARG A 132 -12.62 35.46 18.57
N ASP A 133 -12.77 36.28 17.55
CA ASP A 133 -13.05 35.85 16.19
C ASP A 133 -11.86 35.03 15.65
N ASP A 134 -10.64 35.49 15.86
CA ASP A 134 -9.40 34.76 15.45
C ASP A 134 -9.27 33.40 16.14
N LEU A 135 -9.65 33.30 17.43
CA LEU A 135 -9.64 32.03 18.15
C LEU A 135 -10.75 31.08 17.67
N LEU A 136 -11.94 31.60 17.35
CA LEU A 136 -13.02 30.81 16.78
C LEU A 136 -12.65 30.27 15.41
N GLU A 137 -12.08 31.10 14.54
CA GLU A 137 -11.58 30.70 13.22
C GLU A 137 -10.50 29.62 13.35
N THR A 138 -9.56 29.80 14.28
CA THR A 138 -8.53 28.79 14.57
C THR A 138 -9.12 27.46 15.01
N ALA A 139 -10.17 27.49 15.84
CA ALA A 139 -10.85 26.28 16.29
C ALA A 139 -11.60 25.59 15.14
N ASP A 140 -12.31 26.35 14.33
CA ASP A 140 -13.09 25.84 13.19
C ASP A 140 -12.18 25.21 12.14
N ASP A 141 -11.09 25.87 11.76
CA ASP A 141 -10.06 25.38 10.88
C ASP A 141 -9.45 24.05 11.38
N ALA A 142 -9.17 23.99 12.67
CA ALA A 142 -8.58 22.80 13.27
C ALA A 142 -9.56 21.62 13.28
N LEU A 143 -10.84 21.87 13.55
CA LEU A 143 -11.91 20.86 13.51
C LEU A 143 -12.19 20.40 12.07
N GLY A 144 -12.18 21.30 11.10
CA GLY A 144 -12.29 20.97 9.67
C GLY A 144 -11.18 20.04 9.21
N LYS A 145 -9.92 20.33 9.61
CA LYS A 145 -8.77 19.45 9.34
C LYS A 145 -8.93 18.06 9.96
N LEU A 146 -9.45 17.97 11.20
CA LEU A 146 -9.76 16.70 11.86
C LEU A 146 -10.82 15.90 11.11
N ALA A 147 -11.90 16.55 10.70
CA ALA A 147 -12.97 15.90 9.95
C ALA A 147 -12.46 15.30 8.64
N ASN A 148 -11.63 16.05 7.90
CA ASN A 148 -11.01 15.57 6.66
C ASN A 148 -10.09 14.37 6.92
N LEU A 149 -9.24 14.40 7.95
CA LEU A 149 -8.36 13.29 8.31
C LEU A 149 -9.13 12.02 8.67
N VAL A 150 -10.24 12.13 9.40
CA VAL A 150 -11.11 10.99 9.73
C VAL A 150 -11.76 10.41 8.47
N THR A 151 -12.25 11.28 7.58
CA THR A 151 -12.84 10.84 6.31
C THR A 151 -11.83 10.10 5.44
N ASP A 152 -10.62 10.64 5.29
CA ASP A 152 -9.53 10.01 4.55
C ASP A 152 -9.18 8.62 5.12
N LEU A 153 -9.16 8.50 6.45
CA LEU A 153 -8.88 7.23 7.12
C LEU A 153 -9.97 6.18 6.86
N LEU A 154 -11.23 6.60 6.91
CA LEU A 154 -12.38 5.74 6.60
C LEU A 154 -12.35 5.29 5.13
N ASP A 155 -12.00 6.16 4.21
CA ASP A 155 -11.89 5.85 2.78
C ASP A 155 -10.76 4.83 2.51
N VAL A 156 -9.59 5.00 3.14
CA VAL A 156 -8.51 3.99 3.08
C VAL A 156 -8.96 2.65 3.66
N SER A 157 -9.67 2.65 4.79
CA SER A 157 -10.18 1.43 5.42
C SER A 157 -11.17 0.69 4.50
N ARG A 158 -12.05 1.43 3.81
CA ARG A 158 -13.01 0.87 2.84
C ARG A 158 -12.31 0.32 1.60
N LEU A 159 -11.30 1.02 1.08
CA LEU A 159 -10.48 0.53 -0.04
C LEU A 159 -9.77 -0.78 0.32
N GLN A 160 -9.14 -0.85 1.49
CA GLN A 160 -8.41 -2.04 1.93
C GLN A 160 -9.30 -3.25 2.20
N SER A 161 -10.53 -3.01 2.66
CA SER A 161 -11.50 -4.09 2.93
C SER A 161 -12.22 -4.59 1.68
N GLY A 162 -12.05 -3.95 0.52
CA GLY A 162 -12.77 -4.30 -0.71
C GLY A 162 -14.28 -4.05 -0.64
N VAL A 163 -14.76 -3.34 0.39
CA VAL A 163 -16.20 -3.10 0.66
C VAL A 163 -16.66 -1.76 0.06
N LEU A 164 -15.93 -1.22 -0.90
CA LEU A 164 -16.42 -0.05 -1.63
C LEU A 164 -17.63 -0.46 -2.49
N GLY A 165 -18.83 -0.15 -2.02
CA GLY A 165 -20.03 -0.18 -2.85
C GLY A 165 -19.95 0.93 -3.88
N VAL A 166 -19.30 0.69 -5.01
CA VAL A 166 -19.19 1.65 -6.11
C VAL A 166 -20.52 1.72 -6.85
N SER A 167 -21.12 2.90 -6.90
CA SER A 167 -22.39 3.16 -7.61
C SER A 167 -22.10 3.96 -8.87
N VAL A 168 -21.77 3.30 -9.96
CA VAL A 168 -21.51 3.97 -11.24
C VAL A 168 -22.80 4.37 -11.94
N MET A 169 -22.84 5.62 -12.43
CA MET A 169 -23.95 6.19 -13.18
C MET A 169 -23.42 7.20 -14.21
N PRO A 170 -24.20 7.56 -15.23
CA PRO A 170 -23.87 8.71 -16.08
C PRO A 170 -23.81 9.98 -15.27
N VAL A 171 -22.73 10.76 -15.40
CA VAL A 171 -22.45 11.98 -14.63
C VAL A 171 -21.85 13.02 -15.56
N ASP A 172 -22.39 14.23 -15.53
CA ASP A 172 -21.75 15.38 -16.15
C ASP A 172 -20.51 15.79 -15.34
N PRO A 173 -19.34 15.99 -15.94
CA PRO A 173 -18.14 16.47 -15.24
C PRO A 173 -18.40 17.70 -14.35
N ALA A 174 -19.25 18.63 -14.79
CA ALA A 174 -19.57 19.83 -14.02
C ALA A 174 -20.31 19.51 -12.69
N GLU A 175 -21.15 18.46 -12.67
CA GLU A 175 -21.87 18.05 -11.46
C GLU A 175 -20.95 17.53 -10.35
N VAL A 176 -19.72 17.16 -10.69
CA VAL A 176 -18.69 16.71 -9.74
C VAL A 176 -17.71 17.85 -9.42
N ILE A 177 -17.35 18.62 -10.43
CA ILE A 177 -16.35 19.69 -10.31
C ILE A 177 -16.89 20.85 -9.48
N MET A 178 -18.13 21.31 -9.74
CA MET A 178 -18.67 22.47 -9.03
C MET A 178 -18.79 22.22 -7.52
N PRO A 179 -19.36 21.10 -7.04
CA PRO A 179 -19.36 20.78 -5.62
C PRO A 179 -17.97 20.63 -5.01
N ALA A 180 -16.99 20.15 -5.78
CA ALA A 180 -15.60 20.03 -5.29
C ALA A 180 -14.95 21.41 -5.07
N LEU A 181 -15.24 22.37 -5.95
CA LEU A 181 -14.80 23.77 -5.78
C LEU A 181 -15.49 24.44 -4.59
N ASP A 182 -16.79 24.22 -4.43
CA ASP A 182 -17.58 24.75 -3.31
C ASP A 182 -17.07 24.18 -1.97
N GLU A 183 -16.78 22.88 -1.89
CA GLU A 183 -16.22 22.23 -0.69
C GLU A 183 -14.90 22.86 -0.25
N LEU A 184 -14.07 23.27 -1.22
CA LEU A 184 -12.79 23.91 -0.96
C LEU A 184 -12.90 25.44 -0.87
N SER A 185 -14.11 26.02 -1.00
CA SER A 185 -14.38 27.46 -1.03
C SER A 185 -13.55 28.19 -2.10
N LEU A 186 -13.35 27.56 -3.26
CA LEU A 186 -12.53 28.08 -4.36
C LEU A 186 -13.35 28.87 -5.36
N GLY A 187 -12.83 30.02 -5.74
CA GLY A 187 -13.44 30.91 -6.74
C GLY A 187 -12.55 31.09 -7.98
N PRO A 188 -13.03 31.94 -8.93
CA PRO A 188 -12.27 32.26 -10.15
C PRO A 188 -10.93 32.98 -9.91
N ALA A 189 -10.71 33.49 -8.69
CA ALA A 189 -9.44 34.07 -8.28
C ALA A 189 -8.37 32.99 -8.02
N ASP A 190 -8.79 31.81 -7.56
CA ASP A 190 -7.92 30.73 -7.09
C ASP A 190 -7.66 29.70 -8.19
N VAL A 191 -8.69 29.40 -8.99
CA VAL A 191 -8.65 28.36 -10.01
C VAL A 191 -9.15 28.90 -11.34
N GLU A 192 -8.38 28.67 -12.40
CA GLU A 192 -8.81 28.88 -13.79
C GLU A 192 -9.63 27.65 -14.23
N ILE A 193 -10.90 27.86 -14.54
CA ILE A 193 -11.83 26.79 -14.93
C ILE A 193 -12.04 26.82 -16.43
N ASP A 194 -11.71 25.72 -17.09
CA ASP A 194 -11.85 25.51 -18.55
C ASP A 194 -12.62 24.21 -18.80
N LEU A 195 -13.94 24.26 -18.62
CA LEU A 195 -14.82 23.13 -18.91
C LEU A 195 -15.13 23.18 -20.42
N GLY A 196 -14.66 22.17 -21.15
CA GLY A 196 -14.94 22.05 -22.58
C GLY A 196 -16.44 22.05 -22.88
N ALA A 197 -16.86 22.80 -23.90
CA ALA A 197 -18.28 22.99 -24.19
C ALA A 197 -19.05 21.73 -24.60
N ASP A 198 -18.36 20.73 -25.14
CA ASP A 198 -18.95 19.47 -25.69
C ASP A 198 -18.37 18.21 -25.01
N VAL A 199 -18.14 18.27 -23.70
CA VAL A 199 -17.68 17.08 -22.95
C VAL A 199 -18.90 16.20 -22.64
N PRO A 200 -18.90 14.92 -23.07
CA PRO A 200 -20.02 14.04 -22.80
C PRO A 200 -20.08 13.61 -21.34
N GLU A 201 -21.23 13.08 -20.92
CA GLU A 201 -21.36 12.39 -19.65
C GLU A 201 -20.36 11.23 -19.58
N MET A 202 -19.82 10.99 -18.40
CA MET A 202 -18.94 9.87 -18.09
C MET A 202 -19.63 8.89 -17.14
N VAL A 203 -19.25 7.62 -17.19
CA VAL A 203 -19.76 6.61 -16.26
C VAL A 203 -18.84 6.55 -15.06
N ALA A 204 -19.29 7.06 -13.92
CA ALA A 204 -18.50 7.15 -12.69
C ALA A 204 -19.41 7.09 -11.45
N ASP A 205 -18.80 6.87 -10.29
CA ASP A 205 -19.43 7.14 -9.00
C ASP A 205 -19.19 8.64 -8.66
N PRO A 206 -20.26 9.48 -8.59
CA PRO A 206 -20.09 10.91 -8.42
C PRO A 206 -19.40 11.29 -7.11
N ALA A 207 -19.69 10.57 -6.02
CA ALA A 207 -19.11 10.88 -4.72
C ALA A 207 -17.60 10.54 -4.68
N LEU A 208 -17.21 9.41 -5.24
CA LEU A 208 -15.81 9.01 -5.33
C LEU A 208 -15.03 9.94 -6.27
N LEU A 209 -15.62 10.32 -7.39
CA LEU A 209 -14.98 11.22 -8.35
C LEU A 209 -14.83 12.63 -7.81
N GLN A 210 -15.84 13.16 -7.09
CA GLN A 210 -15.74 14.45 -6.37
C GLN A 210 -14.56 14.39 -5.40
N ARG A 211 -14.42 13.31 -4.63
CA ARG A 211 -13.32 13.14 -3.68
C ARG A 211 -11.95 13.14 -4.37
N VAL A 212 -11.84 12.51 -5.55
CA VAL A 212 -10.62 12.58 -6.37
C VAL A 212 -10.31 14.03 -6.77
N VAL A 213 -11.30 14.77 -7.26
CA VAL A 213 -11.13 16.16 -7.69
C VAL A 213 -10.71 17.05 -6.50
N VAL A 214 -11.38 16.93 -5.34
CA VAL A 214 -11.02 17.64 -4.09
C VAL A 214 -9.56 17.36 -3.70
N ASN A 215 -9.15 16.09 -3.71
CA ASN A 215 -7.78 15.69 -3.38
C ASN A 215 -6.74 16.28 -4.33
N LEU A 216 -7.01 16.24 -5.63
CA LEU A 216 -6.10 16.76 -6.65
C LEU A 216 -6.01 18.29 -6.56
N LEU A 217 -7.13 18.99 -6.40
CA LEU A 217 -7.18 20.46 -6.24
C LEU A 217 -6.45 20.90 -4.97
N SER A 218 -6.73 20.28 -3.83
CA SER A 218 -6.04 20.57 -2.56
C SER A 218 -4.54 20.38 -2.66
N ASN A 219 -4.10 19.34 -3.37
CA ASN A 219 -2.69 19.09 -3.59
C ASN A 219 -2.07 20.14 -4.52
N ALA A 220 -2.71 20.45 -5.64
CA ALA A 220 -2.27 21.46 -6.61
C ALA A 220 -2.13 22.84 -5.95
N LEU A 221 -3.15 23.30 -5.21
CA LEU A 221 -3.12 24.58 -4.50
C LEU A 221 -2.00 24.68 -3.47
N ARG A 222 -1.69 23.57 -2.80
CA ARG A 222 -0.59 23.52 -1.80
C ARG A 222 0.77 23.79 -2.42
N TYR A 223 1.00 23.26 -3.62
CA TYR A 223 2.29 23.36 -4.29
C TYR A 223 2.36 24.44 -5.35
N GLU A 224 1.25 25.14 -5.62
CA GLU A 224 1.22 26.29 -6.54
C GLU A 224 2.09 27.42 -6.00
N PRO A 225 3.02 27.98 -6.81
CA PRO A 225 3.80 29.13 -6.41
C PRO A 225 2.93 30.37 -6.10
N ALA A 226 3.41 31.23 -5.21
CA ALA A 226 2.73 32.46 -4.86
C ALA A 226 2.46 33.32 -6.11
N GLY A 227 1.19 33.65 -6.35
CA GLY A 227 0.74 34.41 -7.51
C GLY A 227 0.44 33.58 -8.76
N GLY A 228 0.65 32.26 -8.72
CA GLY A 228 0.15 31.32 -9.72
C GLY A 228 -1.34 30.99 -9.49
N ARG A 229 -1.94 30.33 -10.48
CA ARG A 229 -3.31 29.80 -10.38
C ARG A 229 -3.35 28.38 -10.92
N VAL A 230 -3.97 27.50 -10.16
CA VAL A 230 -4.25 26.16 -10.62
C VAL A 230 -5.26 26.21 -11.77
N ARG A 231 -5.05 25.39 -12.80
CA ARG A 231 -6.00 25.26 -13.91
C ARG A 231 -6.71 23.92 -13.83
N LEU A 232 -8.04 23.97 -13.85
CA LEU A 232 -8.92 22.80 -13.92
C LEU A 232 -9.55 22.77 -15.32
N ALA A 233 -9.26 21.74 -16.08
CA ALA A 233 -9.74 21.61 -17.45
C ALA A 233 -10.43 20.26 -17.68
N THR A 234 -11.45 20.25 -18.54
CA THR A 234 -12.07 19.02 -19.03
C THR A 234 -11.94 18.94 -20.56
N SER A 235 -11.72 17.73 -21.04
CA SER A 235 -11.69 17.43 -22.48
C SER A 235 -12.21 16.04 -22.75
N SER A 236 -12.64 15.79 -23.97
CA SER A 236 -13.00 14.46 -24.44
C SER A 236 -12.07 14.04 -25.58
N PHE A 237 -11.64 12.79 -25.57
CA PHE A 237 -10.87 12.20 -26.66
C PHE A 237 -11.30 10.74 -26.86
N ALA A 238 -11.76 10.42 -28.05
CA ALA A 238 -12.38 9.15 -28.38
C ALA A 238 -13.55 8.86 -27.38
N ASP A 239 -13.55 7.72 -26.71
CA ASP A 239 -14.59 7.31 -25.74
C ASP A 239 -14.21 7.64 -24.27
N ARG A 240 -13.33 8.64 -24.07
CA ARG A 240 -12.85 9.00 -22.72
C ARG A 240 -13.07 10.47 -22.43
N VAL A 241 -13.47 10.76 -21.20
CA VAL A 241 -13.47 12.08 -20.61
C VAL A 241 -12.23 12.22 -19.74
N GLU A 242 -11.53 13.31 -19.87
CA GLU A 242 -10.36 13.64 -19.08
C GLU A 242 -10.63 14.89 -18.24
N ILE A 243 -10.41 14.79 -16.93
CA ILE A 243 -10.39 15.91 -16.00
C ILE A 243 -8.93 16.14 -15.63
N ARG A 244 -8.42 17.34 -15.90
CA ARG A 244 -7.03 17.72 -15.65
C ARG A 244 -6.94 18.82 -14.62
N VAL A 245 -6.17 18.58 -13.56
CA VAL A 245 -5.74 19.59 -12.60
C VAL A 245 -4.28 19.89 -12.87
N ILE A 246 -3.95 21.12 -13.19
CA ILE A 246 -2.64 21.56 -13.62
C ILE A 246 -2.12 22.60 -12.65
N ASP A 247 -1.01 22.30 -12.01
CA ASP A 247 -0.25 23.19 -11.14
C ASP A 247 1.11 23.55 -11.77
N HIS A 248 1.78 24.56 -11.22
CA HIS A 248 3.12 25.01 -11.62
C HIS A 248 4.12 24.77 -10.50
N GLY A 249 3.82 23.82 -9.61
CA GLY A 249 4.67 23.44 -8.50
C GLY A 249 5.99 22.79 -8.95
N PRO A 250 6.81 22.34 -8.00
CA PRO A 250 8.11 21.74 -8.28
C PRO A 250 8.03 20.40 -9.03
N GLY A 251 6.81 19.86 -9.20
CA GLY A 251 6.59 18.56 -9.80
C GLY A 251 7.05 17.40 -8.95
N ILE A 252 6.88 16.19 -9.47
CA ILE A 252 7.28 14.94 -8.82
C ILE A 252 8.43 14.33 -9.61
N PRO A 253 9.62 14.10 -8.98
CA PRO A 253 10.74 13.42 -9.60
C PRO A 253 10.32 12.05 -10.19
N GLU A 254 10.87 11.70 -11.32
CA GLU A 254 10.44 10.54 -12.10
C GLU A 254 10.61 9.22 -11.33
N ASP A 255 11.69 9.11 -10.57
CA ASP A 255 12.03 7.99 -9.70
C ASP A 255 11.14 7.86 -8.46
N ARG A 256 10.33 8.91 -8.14
CA ARG A 256 9.46 8.95 -6.97
C ARG A 256 7.97 8.90 -7.33
N ARG A 257 7.62 8.86 -8.61
CA ARG A 257 6.21 8.89 -9.07
C ARG A 257 5.39 7.70 -8.56
N ASP A 258 5.98 6.53 -8.50
CA ASP A 258 5.30 5.35 -7.98
C ASP A 258 5.17 5.39 -6.45
N ASP A 259 6.17 5.94 -5.77
CA ASP A 259 6.18 6.08 -4.32
C ASP A 259 5.04 6.98 -3.82
N VAL A 260 4.79 8.13 -4.48
CA VAL A 260 3.73 9.07 -4.04
C VAL A 260 2.31 8.54 -4.21
N MET A 261 2.15 7.47 -4.99
CA MET A 261 0.88 6.77 -5.16
C MET A 261 0.67 5.67 -4.09
N VAL A 262 1.66 5.43 -3.24
CA VAL A 262 1.52 4.52 -2.10
C VAL A 262 0.95 5.30 -0.91
N PRO A 263 -0.09 4.78 -0.23
CA PRO A 263 -0.64 5.45 0.95
C PRO A 263 0.43 5.80 1.97
N PHE A 264 0.33 7.02 2.54
CA PHE A 264 1.24 7.55 3.58
C PHE A 264 2.67 7.88 3.12
N GLN A 265 2.97 7.81 1.84
CA GLN A 265 4.23 8.28 1.28
C GLN A 265 4.20 9.79 1.07
N ARG A 266 5.30 10.47 1.41
CA ARG A 266 5.47 11.92 1.29
C ARG A 266 6.80 12.23 0.59
N LEU A 267 6.78 13.21 -0.30
CA LEU A 267 8.01 13.77 -0.91
C LEU A 267 8.46 14.96 -0.07
N GLY A 268 9.62 14.84 0.61
CA GLY A 268 10.26 15.94 1.32
C GLY A 268 10.28 15.85 2.83
N ASP A 269 11.10 16.70 3.43
CA ASP A 269 11.47 16.74 4.85
C ASP A 269 10.30 17.11 5.77
N ALA A 270 10.49 16.78 7.04
CA ALA A 270 9.57 16.78 8.16
C ALA A 270 8.86 18.11 8.48
N ASP A 271 9.08 19.17 7.72
CA ASP A 271 8.55 20.51 8.00
C ASP A 271 7.20 20.84 7.32
N SER A 272 6.68 19.95 6.52
CA SER A 272 5.38 20.17 5.86
C SER A 272 4.24 19.83 6.80
N THR A 273 3.58 20.82 7.21
CA THR A 273 2.63 20.92 8.29
C THR A 273 1.27 20.26 8.06
N VAL A 274 0.95 19.66 6.90
CA VAL A 274 -0.42 19.19 6.62
C VAL A 274 -0.49 18.00 5.67
N GLY A 275 -1.18 16.93 6.11
CA GLY A 275 -1.68 15.83 5.29
C GLY A 275 -0.98 14.49 5.48
N LEU A 276 -1.80 13.43 5.59
CA LEU A 276 -1.37 12.03 5.80
C LEU A 276 -0.67 11.36 4.59
N GLY A 277 -0.54 12.05 3.45
CA GLY A 277 -0.05 11.43 2.21
C GLY A 277 -1.04 10.40 1.64
N LEU A 278 -2.33 10.64 1.82
CA LEU A 278 -3.40 9.74 1.38
C LEU A 278 -4.05 10.18 0.08
N GLY A 279 -4.10 11.48 -0.22
CA GLY A 279 -4.90 12.03 -1.31
C GLY A 279 -4.59 11.41 -2.68
N LEU A 280 -3.32 11.35 -3.10
CA LEU A 280 -2.95 10.76 -4.39
C LEU A 280 -3.16 9.24 -4.41
N ALA A 281 -2.87 8.57 -3.30
CA ALA A 281 -3.09 7.12 -3.18
C ALA A 281 -4.58 6.76 -3.23
N LEU A 282 -5.45 7.54 -2.59
CA LEU A 282 -6.91 7.39 -2.66
C LEU A 282 -7.39 7.65 -4.09
N SER A 283 -6.91 8.70 -4.76
CA SER A 283 -7.27 9.00 -6.14
C SER A 283 -6.93 7.82 -7.07
N LYS A 284 -5.74 7.24 -6.96
CA LYS A 284 -5.35 6.03 -7.70
C LYS A 284 -6.20 4.81 -7.32
N GLY A 285 -6.50 4.63 -6.04
CA GLY A 285 -7.32 3.53 -5.54
C GLY A 285 -8.75 3.56 -6.08
N PHE A 286 -9.32 4.75 -6.25
CA PHE A 286 -10.65 4.93 -6.84
C PHE A 286 -10.67 4.72 -8.36
N GLU A 287 -9.55 4.95 -9.07
CA GLU A 287 -9.41 4.64 -10.50
C GLU A 287 -9.34 3.12 -10.78
N ILE A 288 -8.74 2.33 -9.89
CA ILE A 288 -8.55 0.88 -10.05
C ILE A 288 -9.88 0.11 -9.96
N GLY A 289 -10.94 0.70 -9.42
CA GLY A 289 -12.29 0.13 -9.42
C GLY A 289 -12.94 -0.08 -10.80
N ARG A 290 -12.18 0.11 -11.88
CA ARG A 290 -12.57 -0.02 -13.28
C ARG A 290 -12.09 -1.33 -13.93
N ALA A 291 -12.27 -2.47 -13.30
CA ALA A 291 -12.08 -3.76 -13.99
C ALA A 291 -13.41 -4.45 -14.24
#